data_527ec2dd9c79b19831116f9dd78cbfc7
#
_entry.id   527ec2dd9c79b19831116f9dd78cbfc7
#
_cell.length_a   1.000
_cell.length_b   1.000
_cell.length_c   1.000
_cell.angle_alpha   90.00
_cell.angle_beta   90.00
_cell.angle_gamma   90.00
#
_symmetry.space_group_name_H-M   'P 1'
#
loop_
_entity.id
_entity.type
_entity.pdbx_description
1 polymer ?
#
loop_
_entity_poly.entity_id
_entity_poly.type
_entity_poly.pdbx_seq_one_letter_code
_entity_poly.pdbx_strand_id
1 'polypeptide(L)'
;MSRIVSKKLRDSARGQSCTLRLPGCGHDDGTVVLAHIPCGHKGVGMKGPDVIACFACDHCHSVLDGRRKGELTEGDLLRALAETQLIWFREGLLTVKGAA
;
A
#
# COMPACT_ATOMS: atom_id res chain seq x y z
N MET A 1 -7.67 -9.05 17.99
CA MET A 1 -7.12 -9.48 16.70
C MET A 1 -5.66 -9.06 16.61
N SER A 2 -4.82 -9.97 16.16
CA SER A 2 -3.40 -9.66 15.97
C SER A 2 -3.21 -8.72 14.79
N ARG A 3 -2.35 -7.73 14.95
CA ARG A 3 -1.94 -6.88 13.85
C ARG A 3 -0.79 -7.56 13.11
N ILE A 4 -0.90 -7.64 11.78
CA ILE A 4 0.16 -8.20 10.95
C ILE A 4 1.19 -7.11 10.67
N VAL A 5 2.41 -7.31 11.16
CA VAL A 5 3.53 -6.39 11.00
C VAL A 5 4.68 -7.13 10.34
N SER A 6 5.21 -6.60 9.26
CA SER A 6 6.32 -7.24 8.54
C SER A 6 7.31 -6.20 8.04
N LYS A 7 8.51 -6.23 8.59
CA LYS A 7 9.58 -5.36 8.09
C LYS A 7 9.89 -5.64 6.62
N LYS A 8 9.83 -6.90 6.20
CA LYS A 8 10.09 -7.27 4.80
C LYS A 8 9.09 -6.63 3.85
N LEU A 9 7.80 -6.63 4.23
CA LEU A 9 6.78 -5.98 3.39
C LEU A 9 7.00 -4.48 3.33
N ARG A 10 7.32 -3.85 4.45
CA ARG A 10 7.59 -2.40 4.48
C ARG A 10 8.81 -2.05 3.63
N ASP A 11 9.88 -2.82 3.77
CA ASP A 11 11.11 -2.57 3.01
C ASP A 11 10.93 -2.85 1.53
N SER A 12 9.99 -3.71 1.14
CA SER A 12 9.74 -4.04 -0.25
C SER A 12 9.27 -2.85 -1.08
N ALA A 13 8.76 -1.80 -0.44
CA ALA A 13 8.29 -0.60 -1.14
C ALA A 13 9.44 0.19 -1.76
N ARG A 14 10.66 0.04 -1.26
CA ARG A 14 11.80 0.81 -1.77
C ARG A 14 12.10 0.45 -3.22
N GLY A 15 12.16 1.47 -4.06
CA GLY A 15 12.45 1.28 -5.48
C GLY A 15 11.27 0.80 -6.31
N GLN A 16 10.10 0.61 -5.70
CA GLN A 16 8.89 0.24 -6.42
C GLN A 16 8.24 1.47 -7.03
N SER A 17 7.41 1.24 -8.05
CA SER A 17 6.60 2.30 -8.63
C SER A 17 5.31 2.48 -7.84
N CYS A 18 4.79 3.71 -7.82
CA CYS A 18 3.54 4.01 -7.15
C CYS A 18 2.38 3.23 -7.76
N THR A 19 1.64 2.47 -6.94
CA THR A 19 0.49 1.70 -7.41
C THR A 19 -0.82 2.48 -7.34
N LEU A 20 -0.88 3.58 -6.58
CA LEU A 20 -2.07 4.41 -6.51
C LEU A 20 -2.26 5.23 -7.78
N ARG A 21 -1.21 5.86 -8.27
CA ARG A 21 -1.24 6.64 -9.52
C ARG A 21 -2.43 7.59 -9.60
N LEU A 22 -2.69 8.31 -8.50
CA LEU A 22 -3.81 9.26 -8.44
C LEU A 22 -3.52 10.50 -9.31
N PRO A 23 -4.56 11.30 -9.63
CA PRO A 23 -4.33 12.57 -10.31
C PRO A 23 -3.29 13.42 -9.55
N GLY A 24 -2.31 13.92 -10.26
CA GLY A 24 -1.19 14.65 -9.66
C GLY A 24 -0.01 13.78 -9.25
N CYS A 25 -0.09 12.47 -9.42
CA CYS A 25 1.03 11.58 -9.14
C CYS A 25 2.22 11.95 -10.03
N GLY A 26 3.37 12.23 -9.40
CA GLY A 26 4.58 12.57 -10.14
C GLY A 26 5.44 11.37 -10.53
N HIS A 27 4.98 10.16 -10.21
CA HIS A 27 5.72 8.91 -10.45
C HIS A 27 7.13 8.93 -9.85
N ASP A 28 7.27 9.57 -8.68
CA ASP A 28 8.54 9.67 -8.00
C ASP A 28 8.82 8.41 -7.18
N ASP A 29 9.50 7.46 -7.80
CA ASP A 29 9.80 6.17 -7.18
C ASP A 29 10.71 6.31 -5.96
N GLY A 30 11.47 7.40 -5.87
CA GLY A 30 12.34 7.65 -4.72
C GLY A 30 11.59 7.96 -3.44
N THR A 31 10.31 8.32 -3.53
CA THR A 31 9.48 8.63 -2.36
C THR A 31 8.49 7.53 -2.01
N VAL A 32 8.49 6.41 -2.74
CA VAL A 32 7.53 5.34 -2.55
C VAL A 32 7.73 4.64 -1.21
N VAL A 33 6.66 4.52 -0.46
CA VAL A 33 6.62 3.82 0.83
C VAL A 33 5.40 2.90 0.87
N LEU A 34 5.36 2.04 1.88
CA LEU A 34 4.18 1.19 2.11
C LEU A 34 3.11 2.01 2.82
N ALA A 35 2.04 2.33 2.11
CA ALA A 35 0.93 3.12 2.62
C ALA A 35 -0.22 2.20 3.01
N HIS A 36 -0.65 2.25 4.27
CA HIS A 36 -1.71 1.40 4.77
C HIS A 36 -3.07 1.88 4.28
N ILE A 37 -3.88 0.93 3.82
CA ILE A 37 -5.20 1.22 3.30
C ILE A 37 -6.21 1.12 4.44
N PRO A 38 -7.07 2.14 4.66
CA PRO A 38 -8.10 2.05 5.69
C PRO A 38 -9.04 0.88 5.41
N CYS A 39 -9.15 -0.04 6.35
CA CYS A 39 -9.95 -1.25 6.16
C CYS A 39 -10.77 -1.62 7.41
N GLY A 40 -10.83 -0.72 8.40
CA GLY A 40 -11.57 -0.97 9.62
C GLY A 40 -10.90 -1.90 10.62
N HIS A 41 -9.74 -2.43 10.30
CA HIS A 41 -9.01 -3.37 11.18
C HIS A 41 -7.88 -2.70 11.92
N LYS A 42 -8.13 -1.49 12.43
CA LYS A 42 -7.15 -0.77 13.25
C LYS A 42 -7.87 -0.01 14.36
N GLY A 43 -7.22 0.11 15.50
CA GLY A 43 -7.70 0.95 16.59
C GLY A 43 -7.36 2.41 16.32
N VAL A 44 -7.88 3.27 17.19
CA VAL A 44 -7.58 4.71 17.11
C VAL A 44 -6.07 4.93 17.26
N GLY A 45 -5.50 5.64 16.33
CA GLY A 45 -4.07 5.94 16.33
C GLY A 45 -3.16 4.78 15.93
N MET A 46 -3.72 3.65 15.51
CA MET A 46 -2.94 2.49 15.12
C MET A 46 -2.94 2.33 13.60
N LYS A 47 -1.83 1.83 13.07
CA LYS A 47 -1.75 1.47 11.64
C LYS A 47 -2.49 0.16 11.39
N GLY A 48 -3.04 0.01 10.20
CA GLY A 48 -3.63 -1.26 9.77
C GLY A 48 -2.58 -2.34 9.52
N PRO A 49 -3.03 -3.55 9.16
CA PRO A 49 -2.11 -4.65 8.85
C PRO A 49 -1.24 -4.34 7.64
N ASP A 50 0.03 -4.74 7.67
CA ASP A 50 0.96 -4.48 6.58
C ASP A 50 0.55 -5.16 5.26
N VAL A 51 -0.26 -6.22 5.32
CA VAL A 51 -0.74 -6.91 4.11
C VAL A 51 -1.89 -6.18 3.41
N ILE A 52 -2.50 -5.20 4.07
CA ILE A 52 -3.55 -4.36 3.49
C ILE A 52 -2.97 -2.97 3.27
N ALA A 53 -2.14 -2.88 2.26
CA ALA A 53 -1.36 -1.68 2.00
C ALA A 53 -0.97 -1.63 0.52
N CYS A 54 -0.46 -0.51 0.07
CA CYS A 54 -0.01 -0.35 -1.30
C CYS A 54 1.27 0.47 -1.36
N PHE A 55 1.97 0.39 -2.48
CA PHE A 55 3.13 1.24 -2.74
C PHE A 55 2.63 2.60 -3.20
N ALA A 56 2.98 3.65 -2.47
CA ALA A 56 2.51 4.99 -2.80
C ALA A 56 3.65 6.00 -2.71
N CYS A 57 3.74 6.85 -3.72
CA CYS A 57 4.66 7.98 -3.69
C CYS A 57 4.18 9.02 -2.68
N ASP A 58 5.01 10.00 -2.39
CA ASP A 58 4.70 11.03 -1.39
C ASP A 58 3.37 11.74 -1.68
N HIS A 59 3.14 12.13 -2.94
CA HIS A 59 1.89 12.79 -3.33
C HIS A 59 0.67 11.91 -3.04
N CYS A 60 0.68 10.68 -3.57
CA CYS A 60 -0.47 9.79 -3.43
C CYS A 60 -0.69 9.34 -1.99
N HIS A 61 0.39 9.14 -1.23
CA HIS A 61 0.31 8.82 0.19
C HIS A 61 -0.35 9.98 0.97
N SER A 62 -0.01 11.20 0.63
CA SER A 62 -0.61 12.38 1.27
C SER A 62 -2.10 12.50 0.98
N VAL A 63 -2.52 12.17 -0.25
CA VAL A 63 -3.95 12.14 -0.62
C VAL A 63 -4.67 11.04 0.17
N LEU A 64 -4.08 9.85 0.23
CA LEU A 64 -4.66 8.72 0.96
C LEU A 64 -4.85 9.05 2.45
N ASP A 65 -3.89 9.70 3.05
CA ASP A 65 -3.94 10.06 4.48
C ASP A 65 -4.81 11.29 4.77
N GLY A 66 -5.32 11.96 3.75
CA GLY A 66 -6.12 13.17 3.92
C GLY A 66 -5.31 14.42 4.21
N ARG A 67 -3.97 14.37 4.11
CA ARG A 67 -3.09 15.53 4.29
C ARG A 67 -3.06 16.44 3.08
N ARG A 68 -3.50 15.95 1.95
CA ARG A 68 -3.56 16.68 0.68
C ARG A 68 -4.88 16.41 0.00
N LYS A 69 -5.50 17.43 -0.57
CA LYS A 69 -6.72 17.25 -1.34
C LYS A 69 -6.39 16.55 -2.65
N GLY A 70 -7.27 15.66 -3.07
CA GLY A 70 -7.12 14.93 -4.32
C GLY A 70 -8.28 13.95 -4.49
N GLU A 71 -8.40 13.42 -5.71
CA GLU A 71 -9.42 12.44 -6.01
C GLU A 71 -8.92 11.04 -5.68
N LEU A 72 -9.70 10.31 -4.89
CA LEU A 72 -9.38 8.95 -4.49
C LEU A 72 -10.69 8.16 -4.41
N THR A 73 -10.77 7.07 -5.15
CA THR A 73 -11.95 6.21 -5.13
C THR A 73 -11.61 4.87 -4.48
N GLU A 74 -12.64 4.15 -4.04
CA GLU A 74 -12.44 2.80 -3.54
C GLU A 74 -11.86 1.88 -4.61
N GLY A 75 -12.21 2.10 -5.88
CA GLY A 75 -11.63 1.36 -6.99
C GLY A 75 -10.13 1.58 -7.12
N ASP A 76 -9.66 2.81 -6.87
CA ASP A 76 -8.23 3.11 -6.86
C ASP A 76 -7.52 2.31 -5.78
N LEU A 77 -8.12 2.26 -4.59
CA LEU A 77 -7.56 1.52 -3.45
C LEU A 77 -7.52 0.02 -3.73
N LEU A 78 -8.60 -0.53 -4.27
CA LEU A 78 -8.66 -1.95 -4.58
C LEU A 78 -7.63 -2.33 -5.63
N ARG A 79 -7.51 -1.54 -6.68
CA ARG A 79 -6.51 -1.77 -7.73
C ARG A 79 -5.10 -1.72 -7.15
N ALA A 80 -4.79 -0.69 -6.37
CA ALA A 80 -3.46 -0.52 -5.79
C ALA A 80 -3.11 -1.68 -4.84
N LEU A 81 -4.08 -2.11 -4.04
CA LEU A 81 -3.92 -3.26 -3.14
C LEU A 81 -3.62 -4.52 -3.95
N ALA A 82 -4.42 -4.76 -4.99
CA ALA A 82 -4.26 -5.96 -5.80
C ALA A 82 -2.88 -5.98 -6.48
N GLU A 83 -2.46 -4.88 -7.08
CA GLU A 83 -1.15 -4.79 -7.74
C GLU A 83 -0.03 -5.05 -6.74
N THR A 84 -0.10 -4.46 -5.56
CA THR A 84 0.91 -4.61 -4.53
C THR A 84 1.01 -6.06 -4.05
N GLN A 85 -0.14 -6.68 -3.75
CA GLN A 85 -0.15 -8.06 -3.28
C GLN A 85 0.34 -9.04 -4.34
N LEU A 86 0.03 -8.80 -5.61
CA LEU A 86 0.53 -9.63 -6.70
C LEU A 86 2.05 -9.52 -6.85
N ILE A 87 2.61 -8.33 -6.65
CA ILE A 87 4.05 -8.15 -6.64
C ILE A 87 4.67 -8.97 -5.50
N TRP A 88 4.09 -8.89 -4.30
CA TRP A 88 4.58 -9.67 -3.16
C TRP A 88 4.55 -11.18 -3.42
N PHE A 89 3.48 -11.66 -4.06
CA PHE A 89 3.39 -13.07 -4.43
C PHE A 89 4.51 -13.47 -5.39
N ARG A 90 4.75 -12.65 -6.42
CA ARG A 90 5.79 -12.93 -7.41
C ARG A 90 7.18 -12.89 -6.79
N GLU A 91 7.38 -12.05 -5.78
CA GLU A 91 8.68 -11.94 -5.11
C GLU A 91 8.84 -12.92 -3.94
N GLY A 92 7.84 -13.73 -3.68
CA GLY A 92 7.90 -14.70 -2.59
C GLY A 92 7.76 -14.12 -1.20
N LEU A 93 7.35 -12.85 -1.10
CA LEU A 93 7.15 -12.18 0.19
C LEU A 93 5.78 -12.47 0.80
N LEU A 94 4.86 -12.92 -0.01
CA LEU A 94 3.52 -13.31 0.42
C LEU A 94 3.21 -14.65 -0.22
N THR A 95 2.91 -15.65 0.60
CA THR A 95 2.62 -17.00 0.10
C THR A 95 1.32 -17.49 0.69
N VAL A 96 0.64 -18.34 -0.07
CA VAL A 96 -0.57 -19.02 0.40
C VAL A 96 -0.32 -20.52 0.28
N LYS A 97 -0.52 -21.22 1.38
CA LYS A 97 -0.32 -22.68 1.40
C LYS A 97 -1.22 -23.34 0.37
N GLY A 98 -0.64 -24.12 -0.50
CA GLY A 98 -1.37 -24.83 -1.57
C GLY A 98 -1.57 -24.03 -2.84
N ALA A 99 -1.17 -22.75 -2.89
CA ALA A 99 -1.24 -21.94 -4.11
C ALA A 99 -0.06 -22.27 -5.03
N ALA A 100 -0.32 -22.30 -6.32
CA ALA A 100 0.72 -22.52 -7.31
C ALA A 100 1.41 -21.21 -7.68
#